data_5e0ecbe746323fc5caaa0d9a2aff2144
#
_entry.id   5e0ecbe746323fc5caaa0d9a2aff2144
#
_cell.length_a   1.000
_cell.length_b   1.000
_cell.length_c   1.000
_cell.angle_alpha   90.00
_cell.angle_beta   90.00
_cell.angle_gamma   90.00
#
_symmetry.space_group_name_H-M   'P 1'
#
loop_
_entity.id
_entity.type
_entity.pdbx_description
1 polymer ?
#
loop_
_entity_poly.entity_id
_entity_poly.type
_entity_poly.pdbx_seq_one_letter_code
_entity_poly.pdbx_strand_id
1 'polypeptide(L)'
;MERKVTFVQYGCGKMGKYLMRYGLEKGAELLGAFDMNPALIGKDVSTVIEHGYSDLGIKIMAASEADAFFADNKVDVCIIATRSTIAELEDIFTICAKHGVNAITTCEEALYPWNSNPELTAKLDKLAKEGGCTLTGVGYCDLYWGTMVTNFMGSQANITKIVGSSWYNVEDYGIALAEGHGAGLTIEEFEKTIGAYNNYSSDEIKKIVESGEYVPSYMWNQNGWLCSKLGLHITSQTQKCLPTVCDHDLESSTLGFTIKAGNATGMRAIVTTETEEGITFETECVGKVFDTDEFDKNEWTLYGEPNSTLVCNKPATVELTCGTIINRIPQLIDAPAGYVTTDKYPYNIYCIKQLNEYVTSK
;
A
#
# COMPACT_ATOMS: atom_id res chain seq x y z
N MET A 1 -8.01 31.22 -16.07
CA MET A 1 -8.12 29.75 -15.95
C MET A 1 -7.63 29.40 -14.55
N GLU A 2 -8.38 28.64 -13.80
CA GLU A 2 -7.90 28.12 -12.51
C GLU A 2 -6.67 27.25 -12.73
N ARG A 3 -5.68 27.33 -11.82
CA ARG A 3 -4.45 26.55 -11.90
C ARG A 3 -4.80 25.07 -11.73
N LYS A 4 -4.35 24.22 -12.66
CA LYS A 4 -4.47 22.77 -12.54
C LYS A 4 -3.54 22.23 -11.46
N VAL A 5 -3.92 21.12 -10.84
CA VAL A 5 -2.99 20.31 -10.05
C VAL A 5 -1.94 19.72 -10.98
N THR A 6 -0.67 19.91 -10.66
CA THR A 6 0.46 19.34 -11.42
C THR A 6 1.03 18.13 -10.72
N PHE A 7 1.38 17.10 -11.49
CA PHE A 7 2.00 15.92 -10.93
C PHE A 7 3.10 15.32 -11.79
N VAL A 8 3.95 14.53 -11.18
CA VAL A 8 4.89 13.63 -11.85
C VAL A 8 4.62 12.20 -11.43
N GLN A 9 4.93 11.25 -12.32
CA GLN A 9 4.86 9.82 -12.03
C GLN A 9 6.27 9.26 -11.83
N TYR A 10 6.52 8.64 -10.69
CA TYR A 10 7.77 7.93 -10.40
C TYR A 10 7.48 6.42 -10.32
N GLY A 11 7.95 5.69 -11.34
CA GLY A 11 7.58 4.30 -11.62
C GLY A 11 6.44 4.18 -12.64
N CYS A 12 6.78 3.78 -13.87
CA CYS A 12 5.87 3.72 -15.02
C CYS A 12 5.42 2.29 -15.36
N GLY A 13 5.46 1.38 -14.37
CA GLY A 13 5.02 -0.01 -14.52
C GLY A 13 3.49 -0.18 -14.50
N LYS A 14 3.03 -1.38 -14.07
CA LYS A 14 1.61 -1.77 -14.03
C LYS A 14 0.71 -0.73 -13.34
N MET A 15 1.12 -0.20 -12.18
CA MET A 15 0.36 0.81 -11.45
C MET A 15 0.48 2.20 -12.10
N GLY A 16 1.70 2.57 -12.51
CA GLY A 16 1.99 3.90 -13.07
C GLY A 16 1.13 4.28 -14.26
N LYS A 17 0.81 3.30 -15.12
CA LYS A 17 -0.07 3.54 -16.28
C LYS A 17 -1.49 3.96 -15.88
N TYR A 18 -2.08 3.34 -14.86
CA TYR A 18 -3.40 3.71 -14.36
C TYR A 18 -3.36 5.05 -13.63
N LEU A 19 -2.30 5.31 -12.83
CA LEU A 19 -2.14 6.55 -12.09
C LEU A 19 -2.03 7.75 -13.03
N MET A 20 -1.19 7.67 -14.07
CA MET A 20 -1.08 8.72 -15.07
C MET A 20 -2.42 8.95 -15.78
N ARG A 21 -3.07 7.89 -16.25
CA ARG A 21 -4.38 7.99 -16.93
C ARG A 21 -5.43 8.64 -16.04
N TYR A 22 -5.63 8.14 -14.83
CA TYR A 22 -6.66 8.65 -13.91
C TYR A 22 -6.38 10.10 -13.49
N GLY A 23 -5.09 10.47 -13.30
CA GLY A 23 -4.71 11.85 -13.05
C GLY A 23 -5.09 12.80 -14.19
N LEU A 24 -4.79 12.41 -15.42
CA LEU A 24 -5.16 13.16 -16.63
C LEU A 24 -6.69 13.26 -16.80
N GLU A 25 -7.40 12.15 -16.62
CA GLU A 25 -8.87 12.09 -16.69
C GLU A 25 -9.55 12.98 -15.61
N LYS A 26 -8.88 13.18 -14.45
CA LYS A 26 -9.32 14.10 -13.40
C LYS A 26 -8.82 15.54 -13.56
N GLY A 27 -8.29 15.87 -14.73
CA GLY A 27 -7.90 17.23 -15.09
C GLY A 27 -6.56 17.70 -14.52
N ALA A 28 -5.78 16.82 -13.89
CA ALA A 28 -4.43 17.13 -13.49
C ALA A 28 -3.49 17.22 -14.70
N GLU A 29 -2.37 17.91 -14.55
CA GLU A 29 -1.36 18.07 -15.57
C GLU A 29 -0.13 17.23 -15.22
N LEU A 30 0.21 16.28 -16.09
CA LEU A 30 1.43 15.48 -15.98
C LEU A 30 2.62 16.29 -16.50
N LEU A 31 3.59 16.59 -15.64
CA LEU A 31 4.78 17.37 -16.01
C LEU A 31 5.97 16.50 -16.39
N GLY A 32 6.05 15.28 -15.86
CA GLY A 32 7.16 14.37 -16.10
C GLY A 32 6.87 12.96 -15.61
N ALA A 33 7.67 12.02 -16.08
CA ALA A 33 7.61 10.63 -15.63
C ALA A 33 9.02 10.06 -15.51
N PHE A 34 9.24 9.19 -14.52
CA PHE A 34 10.53 8.61 -14.20
C PHE A 34 10.45 7.10 -14.05
N ASP A 35 11.46 6.40 -14.54
CA ASP A 35 11.58 4.95 -14.33
C ASP A 35 13.05 4.52 -14.24
N MET A 36 13.29 3.33 -13.66
CA MET A 36 14.61 2.70 -13.64
C MET A 36 14.80 1.72 -14.79
N ASN A 37 13.71 1.32 -15.45
CA ASN A 37 13.75 0.35 -16.54
C ASN A 37 14.26 1.01 -17.84
N PRO A 38 15.46 0.62 -18.35
CA PRO A 38 16.02 1.19 -19.57
C PRO A 38 15.12 1.01 -20.81
N ALA A 39 14.25 0.01 -20.78
CA ALA A 39 13.33 -0.25 -21.89
C ALA A 39 12.20 0.79 -21.99
N LEU A 40 11.95 1.56 -20.94
CA LEU A 40 10.93 2.62 -20.90
C LEU A 40 11.54 4.03 -21.09
N ILE A 41 12.78 4.24 -20.65
CA ILE A 41 13.44 5.54 -20.71
C ILE A 41 13.52 6.05 -22.15
N GLY A 42 13.15 7.31 -22.37
CA GLY A 42 13.12 7.99 -23.67
C GLY A 42 11.83 7.77 -24.47
N LYS A 43 10.96 6.83 -24.07
CA LYS A 43 9.64 6.64 -24.70
C LYS A 43 8.67 7.74 -24.24
N ASP A 44 7.71 8.08 -25.08
CA ASP A 44 6.58 8.92 -24.68
C ASP A 44 5.68 8.16 -23.70
N VAL A 45 5.17 8.85 -22.66
CA VAL A 45 4.31 8.25 -21.64
C VAL A 45 3.04 7.64 -22.22
N SER A 46 2.54 8.13 -23.36
CA SER A 46 1.38 7.57 -24.05
C SER A 46 1.58 6.09 -24.44
N THR A 47 2.83 5.65 -24.66
CA THR A 47 3.15 4.24 -24.96
C THR A 47 2.92 3.31 -23.78
N VAL A 48 2.84 3.86 -22.56
CA VAL A 48 2.57 3.12 -21.32
C VAL A 48 1.12 3.27 -20.88
N ILE A 49 0.55 4.48 -21.01
CA ILE A 49 -0.82 4.80 -20.56
C ILE A 49 -1.86 4.01 -21.36
N GLU A 50 -1.62 3.80 -22.68
CA GLU A 50 -2.57 3.15 -23.57
C GLU A 50 -3.93 3.91 -23.68
N HIS A 51 -5.04 3.22 -23.97
CA HIS A 51 -6.40 3.77 -23.96
C HIS A 51 -6.63 5.02 -24.82
N GLY A 52 -6.02 5.08 -26.01
CA GLY A 52 -6.25 6.14 -26.97
C GLY A 52 -5.46 7.42 -26.77
N TYR A 53 -4.56 7.47 -25.80
CA TYR A 53 -3.57 8.52 -25.71
C TYR A 53 -2.50 8.33 -26.81
N SER A 54 -2.15 9.42 -27.47
CA SER A 54 -1.10 9.44 -28.50
C SER A 54 -0.23 10.68 -28.32
N ASP A 55 1.07 10.51 -28.34
CA ASP A 55 2.11 11.54 -28.28
C ASP A 55 1.75 12.74 -27.37
N LEU A 56 1.93 12.51 -26.08
CA LEU A 56 1.72 13.58 -25.08
C LEU A 56 2.90 14.55 -25.00
N GLY A 57 3.99 14.27 -25.72
CA GLY A 57 5.21 15.08 -25.70
C GLY A 57 6.02 14.95 -24.41
N ILE A 58 5.66 14.02 -23.52
CA ILE A 58 6.31 13.80 -22.23
C ILE A 58 7.10 12.48 -22.32
N LYS A 59 8.43 12.59 -22.27
CA LYS A 59 9.30 11.43 -22.28
C LYS A 59 9.55 10.91 -20.87
N ILE A 60 9.59 9.59 -20.72
CA ILE A 60 10.00 8.94 -19.47
C ILE A 60 11.51 9.18 -19.31
N MET A 61 11.88 9.79 -18.20
CA MET A 61 13.26 10.10 -17.80
C MET A 61 13.83 8.99 -16.90
N ALA A 62 15.15 8.95 -16.75
CA ALA A 62 15.78 8.09 -15.78
C ALA A 62 15.44 8.56 -14.35
N ALA A 63 15.23 7.63 -13.42
CA ALA A 63 14.93 7.93 -12.02
C ALA A 63 15.98 8.85 -11.36
N SER A 64 17.24 8.75 -11.79
CA SER A 64 18.36 9.61 -11.33
C SER A 64 18.24 11.08 -11.74
N GLU A 65 17.36 11.42 -12.68
CA GLU A 65 17.14 12.80 -13.14
C GLU A 65 16.10 13.54 -12.29
N ALA A 66 15.42 12.85 -11.35
CA ALA A 66 14.32 13.43 -10.57
C ALA A 66 14.76 14.65 -9.73
N ASP A 67 15.92 14.63 -9.08
CA ASP A 67 16.43 15.73 -8.25
C ASP A 67 16.63 17.00 -9.08
N ALA A 68 17.27 16.89 -10.25
CA ALA A 68 17.46 18.02 -11.16
C ALA A 68 16.12 18.54 -11.72
N PHE A 69 15.21 17.64 -12.07
CA PHE A 69 13.89 18.02 -12.57
C PHE A 69 13.09 18.83 -11.54
N PHE A 70 13.06 18.41 -10.28
CA PHE A 70 12.35 19.15 -9.23
C PHE A 70 13.02 20.47 -8.86
N ALA A 71 14.34 20.62 -9.10
CA ALA A 71 15.03 21.91 -8.94
C ALA A 71 14.52 22.95 -9.94
N ASP A 72 14.18 22.53 -11.15
CA ASP A 72 13.80 23.43 -12.26
C ASP A 72 12.28 23.57 -12.42
N ASN A 73 11.49 22.68 -11.83
CA ASN A 73 10.03 22.62 -12.04
C ASN A 73 9.25 22.63 -10.72
N LYS A 74 8.22 23.47 -10.64
CA LYS A 74 7.26 23.42 -9.55
C LYS A 74 6.24 22.33 -9.82
N VAL A 75 6.20 21.35 -8.92
CA VAL A 75 5.30 20.20 -8.97
C VAL A 75 4.49 20.14 -7.69
N ASP A 76 3.16 19.96 -7.79
CA ASP A 76 2.32 19.83 -6.61
C ASP A 76 2.48 18.45 -5.95
N VAL A 77 2.56 17.38 -6.76
CA VAL A 77 2.57 16.01 -6.26
C VAL A 77 3.49 15.09 -7.07
N CYS A 78 4.32 14.33 -6.38
CA CYS A 78 5.02 13.16 -6.91
C CYS A 78 4.22 11.90 -6.55
N ILE A 79 3.74 11.16 -7.55
CA ILE A 79 3.07 9.86 -7.35
C ILE A 79 4.11 8.76 -7.54
N ILE A 80 4.35 7.97 -6.50
CA ILE A 80 5.41 6.95 -6.46
C ILE A 80 4.79 5.55 -6.50
N ALA A 81 5.18 4.74 -7.48
CA ALA A 81 4.68 3.36 -7.66
C ALA A 81 5.82 2.41 -8.05
N THR A 82 6.75 2.16 -7.12
CA THR A 82 7.99 1.40 -7.39
C THR A 82 8.26 0.23 -6.47
N ARG A 83 8.10 0.39 -5.15
CA ARG A 83 8.55 -0.55 -4.12
C ARG A 83 7.50 -0.71 -3.02
N SER A 84 7.68 -1.71 -2.16
CA SER A 84 6.74 -2.04 -1.07
C SER A 84 7.26 -1.73 0.33
N THR A 85 8.53 -1.32 0.48
CA THR A 85 9.09 -0.89 1.77
C THR A 85 9.49 0.57 1.78
N ILE A 86 9.36 1.22 2.94
CA ILE A 86 9.67 2.64 3.09
C ILE A 86 11.17 2.92 2.95
N ALA A 87 12.02 1.97 3.33
CA ALA A 87 13.46 2.07 3.20
C ALA A 87 13.91 2.17 1.73
N GLU A 88 13.24 1.46 0.82
CA GLU A 88 13.50 1.54 -0.61
C GLU A 88 13.01 2.85 -1.24
N LEU A 89 12.16 3.61 -0.54
CA LEU A 89 11.64 4.91 -0.97
C LEU A 89 12.35 6.11 -0.33
N GLU A 90 13.32 5.88 0.56
CA GLU A 90 14.00 6.94 1.31
C GLU A 90 14.57 8.02 0.39
N ASP A 91 15.25 7.62 -0.69
CA ASP A 91 15.89 8.56 -1.62
C ASP A 91 14.86 9.47 -2.29
N ILE A 92 13.81 8.91 -2.87
CA ILE A 92 12.81 9.72 -3.59
C ILE A 92 11.98 10.57 -2.63
N PHE A 93 11.64 10.09 -1.43
CA PHE A 93 10.99 10.92 -0.42
C PHE A 93 11.89 12.07 0.05
N THR A 94 13.19 11.82 0.20
CA THR A 94 14.18 12.87 0.55
C THR A 94 14.29 13.92 -0.56
N ILE A 95 14.29 13.50 -1.82
CA ILE A 95 14.29 14.40 -2.97
C ILE A 95 13.02 15.26 -2.98
N CYS A 96 11.85 14.65 -2.82
CA CYS A 96 10.57 15.37 -2.75
C CYS A 96 10.57 16.40 -1.61
N ALA A 97 10.99 15.98 -0.41
CA ALA A 97 11.08 16.88 0.74
C ALA A 97 12.03 18.07 0.51
N LYS A 98 13.21 17.81 -0.06
CA LYS A 98 14.21 18.84 -0.39
C LYS A 98 13.63 19.93 -1.30
N HIS A 99 12.74 19.59 -2.22
CA HIS A 99 12.16 20.52 -3.20
C HIS A 99 10.74 20.99 -2.83
N GLY A 100 10.22 20.61 -1.66
CA GLY A 100 8.89 21.01 -1.21
C GLY A 100 7.75 20.38 -2.03
N VAL A 101 7.98 19.20 -2.62
CA VAL A 101 7.01 18.46 -3.43
C VAL A 101 6.26 17.45 -2.55
N ASN A 102 4.93 17.52 -2.52
CA ASN A 102 4.15 16.50 -1.83
C ASN A 102 4.35 15.15 -2.50
N ALA A 103 4.40 14.08 -1.72
CA ALA A 103 4.57 12.73 -2.28
C ALA A 103 3.54 11.74 -1.73
N ILE A 104 2.97 10.95 -2.64
CA ILE A 104 1.99 9.90 -2.37
C ILE A 104 2.45 8.60 -3.02
N THR A 105 2.38 7.50 -2.29
CA THR A 105 2.90 6.22 -2.80
C THR A 105 1.93 5.07 -2.64
N THR A 106 2.05 4.08 -3.55
CA THR A 106 1.37 2.77 -3.46
C THR A 106 2.05 1.80 -2.49
N CYS A 107 3.20 2.16 -1.92
CA CYS A 107 3.96 1.33 -0.99
C CYS A 107 3.09 0.97 0.24
N GLU A 108 2.89 -0.30 0.47
CA GLU A 108 1.99 -0.79 1.53
C GLU A 108 2.54 -0.46 2.92
N GLU A 109 3.86 -0.58 3.13
CA GLU A 109 4.48 -0.20 4.41
C GLU A 109 4.28 1.28 4.72
N ALA A 110 4.30 2.13 3.70
CA ALA A 110 4.16 3.58 3.84
C ALA A 110 2.78 4.04 4.32
N LEU A 111 1.77 3.16 4.36
CA LEU A 111 0.44 3.46 4.91
C LEU A 111 0.52 3.89 6.38
N TYR A 112 1.29 3.16 7.19
CA TYR A 112 1.50 3.46 8.61
C TYR A 112 2.89 3.00 9.11
N PRO A 113 3.98 3.56 8.59
CA PRO A 113 5.34 3.09 8.88
C PRO A 113 5.83 3.40 10.30
N TRP A 114 5.08 4.19 11.06
CA TRP A 114 5.31 4.39 12.49
C TRP A 114 5.32 3.08 13.29
N ASN A 115 4.66 2.03 12.77
CA ASN A 115 4.54 0.74 13.41
C ASN A 115 5.63 -0.28 12.98
N SER A 116 6.35 -0.02 11.88
CA SER A 116 7.39 -0.92 11.36
C SER A 116 8.77 -0.27 11.27
N ASN A 117 8.85 1.01 10.95
CA ASN A 117 10.12 1.73 10.77
C ASN A 117 10.04 3.16 11.34
N PRO A 118 9.88 3.29 12.69
CA PRO A 118 9.65 4.58 13.32
C PRO A 118 10.81 5.57 13.16
N GLU A 119 12.06 5.10 13.15
CA GLU A 119 13.24 5.97 13.03
C GLU A 119 13.32 6.63 11.65
N LEU A 120 13.19 5.85 10.58
CA LEU A 120 13.17 6.40 9.22
C LEU A 120 11.94 7.30 9.01
N THR A 121 10.79 6.90 9.54
CA THR A 121 9.57 7.70 9.45
C THR A 121 9.75 9.07 10.12
N ALA A 122 10.35 9.10 11.32
CA ALA A 122 10.65 10.35 12.02
C ALA A 122 11.65 11.23 11.25
N LYS A 123 12.66 10.62 10.61
CA LYS A 123 13.60 11.33 9.72
C LYS A 123 12.87 11.98 8.54
N LEU A 124 12.03 11.21 7.84
CA LEU A 124 11.25 11.70 6.69
C LEU A 124 10.24 12.77 7.10
N ASP A 125 9.58 12.60 8.24
CA ASP A 125 8.66 13.60 8.82
C ASP A 125 9.36 14.94 9.05
N LYS A 126 10.57 14.91 9.64
CA LYS A 126 11.38 16.11 9.85
C LYS A 126 11.74 16.78 8.52
N LEU A 127 12.25 16.01 7.55
CA LEU A 127 12.62 16.54 6.23
C LEU A 127 11.41 17.16 5.51
N ALA A 128 10.27 16.51 5.55
CA ALA A 128 9.05 17.03 4.94
C ALA A 128 8.55 18.32 5.61
N LYS A 129 8.65 18.42 6.93
CA LYS A 129 8.36 19.67 7.67
C LYS A 129 9.30 20.80 7.30
N GLU A 130 10.58 20.53 7.18
CA GLU A 130 11.59 21.49 6.72
C GLU A 130 11.36 21.94 5.28
N GLY A 131 10.95 21.01 4.40
CA GLY A 131 10.63 21.29 3.00
C GLY A 131 9.24 21.92 2.77
N GLY A 132 8.37 21.91 3.78
CA GLY A 132 7.01 22.44 3.68
C GLY A 132 6.08 21.58 2.82
N CYS A 133 6.28 20.28 2.75
CA CYS A 133 5.48 19.33 1.98
C CYS A 133 4.97 18.16 2.83
N THR A 134 4.06 17.36 2.25
CA THR A 134 3.46 16.20 2.90
C THR A 134 3.87 14.91 2.19
N LEU A 135 4.30 13.92 2.97
CA LEU A 135 4.59 12.56 2.50
C LEU A 135 3.56 11.58 3.07
N THR A 136 3.08 10.63 2.26
CA THR A 136 2.09 9.63 2.71
C THR A 136 2.08 8.37 1.85
N GLY A 137 1.66 7.26 2.44
CA GLY A 137 1.25 6.04 1.74
C GLY A 137 -0.26 5.93 1.62
N VAL A 138 -0.75 5.47 0.48
CA VAL A 138 -2.19 5.33 0.16
C VAL A 138 -2.38 4.13 -0.76
N GLY A 139 -3.58 3.63 -0.84
CA GLY A 139 -3.95 2.60 -1.79
C GLY A 139 -5.18 1.84 -1.37
N TYR A 140 -5.28 0.60 -1.79
CA TYR A 140 -6.36 -0.30 -1.42
C TYR A 140 -6.53 -0.40 0.10
N CYS A 141 -5.41 -0.52 0.82
CA CYS A 141 -5.37 -0.64 2.27
C CYS A 141 -6.00 0.56 2.99
N ASP A 142 -5.73 1.80 2.53
CA ASP A 142 -6.31 3.02 3.11
C ASP A 142 -7.84 3.00 3.08
N LEU A 143 -8.43 2.64 1.94
CA LEU A 143 -9.88 2.68 1.79
C LEU A 143 -10.53 1.39 2.31
N TYR A 144 -10.12 0.22 1.78
CA TYR A 144 -10.84 -1.04 1.99
C TYR A 144 -10.55 -1.71 3.33
N TRP A 145 -9.37 -1.51 3.89
CA TRP A 145 -8.99 -2.07 5.20
C TRP A 145 -9.01 -1.01 6.32
N GLY A 146 -9.03 0.26 5.96
CA GLY A 146 -9.01 1.38 6.91
C GLY A 146 -10.32 2.15 6.94
N THR A 147 -10.48 3.09 6.01
CA THR A 147 -11.59 4.06 6.03
C THR A 147 -12.98 3.42 5.99
N MET A 148 -13.22 2.40 5.13
CA MET A 148 -14.50 1.69 5.07
C MET A 148 -14.78 0.93 6.37
N VAL A 149 -13.77 0.27 6.92
CA VAL A 149 -13.90 -0.51 8.16
C VAL A 149 -14.21 0.41 9.33
N THR A 150 -13.47 1.51 9.50
CA THR A 150 -13.72 2.46 10.60
C THR A 150 -15.06 3.18 10.45
N ASN A 151 -15.50 3.47 9.22
CA ASN A 151 -16.83 4.02 8.98
C ASN A 151 -17.94 3.02 9.33
N PHE A 152 -17.74 1.75 8.97
CA PHE A 152 -18.65 0.66 9.34
C PHE A 152 -18.74 0.45 10.87
N MET A 153 -17.62 0.60 11.59
CA MET A 153 -17.58 0.57 13.06
C MET A 153 -18.48 1.63 13.70
N GLY A 154 -18.70 2.76 13.03
CA GLY A 154 -19.57 3.82 13.52
C GLY A 154 -21.05 3.42 13.67
N SER A 155 -21.46 2.24 13.18
CA SER A 155 -22.80 1.67 13.36
C SER A 155 -22.92 0.73 14.56
N GLN A 156 -21.81 0.44 15.29
CA GLN A 156 -21.78 -0.49 16.40
C GLN A 156 -22.01 0.22 17.75
N ALA A 157 -22.73 -0.42 18.64
CA ALA A 157 -22.86 0.07 20.03
C ALA A 157 -21.64 -0.32 20.88
N ASN A 158 -21.04 -1.48 20.59
CA ASN A 158 -19.85 -1.98 21.28
C ASN A 158 -19.05 -2.89 20.35
N ILE A 159 -17.71 -2.86 20.44
CA ILE A 159 -16.79 -3.74 19.73
C ILE A 159 -15.79 -4.30 20.74
N THR A 160 -15.59 -5.62 20.69
CA THR A 160 -14.63 -6.33 21.55
C THR A 160 -13.50 -6.96 20.73
N LYS A 161 -13.80 -7.38 19.50
CA LYS A 161 -12.81 -7.99 18.59
C LYS A 161 -13.08 -7.60 17.14
N ILE A 162 -12.01 -7.41 16.40
CA ILE A 162 -12.03 -7.12 14.96
C ILE A 162 -11.26 -8.24 14.26
N VAL A 163 -11.90 -8.89 13.30
CA VAL A 163 -11.28 -9.92 12.46
C VAL A 163 -11.29 -9.43 11.02
N GLY A 164 -10.11 -9.33 10.42
CA GLY A 164 -9.93 -8.89 9.03
C GLY A 164 -9.22 -9.96 8.21
N SER A 165 -9.64 -10.18 6.97
CA SER A 165 -9.00 -11.12 6.06
C SER A 165 -8.95 -10.56 4.65
N SER A 166 -7.80 -10.64 4.00
CA SER A 166 -7.61 -10.27 2.60
C SER A 166 -6.95 -11.42 1.85
N TRP A 167 -7.64 -11.89 0.82
CA TRP A 167 -7.21 -13.01 -0.02
C TRP A 167 -6.82 -12.47 -1.40
N TYR A 168 -5.67 -12.91 -1.92
CA TYR A 168 -5.17 -12.51 -3.23
C TYR A 168 -4.34 -13.60 -3.89
N ASN A 169 -4.43 -13.66 -5.23
CA ASN A 169 -3.61 -14.56 -6.03
C ASN A 169 -2.19 -14.00 -6.15
N VAL A 170 -1.19 -14.72 -5.61
CA VAL A 170 0.22 -14.27 -5.68
C VAL A 170 0.75 -14.24 -7.11
N GLU A 171 0.16 -15.02 -8.03
CA GLU A 171 0.57 -15.05 -9.43
C GLU A 171 0.33 -13.72 -10.16
N ASP A 172 -0.68 -12.93 -9.74
CA ASP A 172 -0.97 -11.63 -10.33
C ASP A 172 0.11 -10.58 -10.09
N TYR A 173 1.00 -10.84 -9.12
CA TYR A 173 2.06 -9.92 -8.68
C TYR A 173 3.46 -10.43 -9.02
N GLY A 174 3.59 -11.62 -9.62
CA GLY A 174 4.83 -12.18 -10.14
C GLY A 174 5.57 -13.12 -9.20
N ILE A 175 6.63 -13.74 -9.75
CA ILE A 175 7.36 -14.85 -9.12
C ILE A 175 7.94 -14.51 -7.75
N ALA A 176 8.47 -13.32 -7.57
CA ALA A 176 9.07 -12.89 -6.30
C ALA A 176 8.05 -12.88 -5.15
N LEU A 177 6.78 -12.51 -5.43
CA LEU A 177 5.74 -12.57 -4.41
C LEU A 177 5.33 -14.02 -4.12
N ALA A 178 5.18 -14.86 -5.13
CA ALA A 178 4.83 -16.27 -4.98
C ALA A 178 5.89 -17.02 -4.14
N GLU A 179 7.18 -16.83 -4.45
CA GLU A 179 8.30 -17.41 -3.69
C GLU A 179 8.35 -16.84 -2.27
N GLY A 180 8.20 -15.53 -2.10
CA GLY A 180 8.16 -14.87 -0.79
C GLY A 180 7.01 -15.34 0.10
N HIS A 181 5.94 -15.89 -0.48
CA HIS A 181 4.83 -16.51 0.24
C HIS A 181 5.02 -18.01 0.47
N GLY A 182 6.15 -18.58 0.04
CA GLY A 182 6.49 -19.99 0.23
C GLY A 182 5.73 -20.94 -0.69
N ALA A 183 5.16 -20.46 -1.80
CA ALA A 183 4.47 -21.32 -2.75
C ALA A 183 5.44 -22.35 -3.37
N GLY A 184 5.06 -23.61 -3.34
CA GLY A 184 5.87 -24.74 -3.81
C GLY A 184 6.73 -25.42 -2.74
N LEU A 185 6.95 -24.80 -1.58
CA LEU A 185 7.75 -25.37 -0.50
C LEU A 185 7.05 -26.58 0.15
N THR A 186 7.84 -27.54 0.61
CA THR A 186 7.32 -28.55 1.56
C THR A 186 6.97 -27.86 2.88
N ILE A 187 6.10 -28.49 3.68
CA ILE A 187 5.71 -27.91 4.99
C ILE A 187 6.94 -27.71 5.90
N GLU A 188 7.87 -28.64 5.88
CA GLU A 188 9.11 -28.54 6.69
C GLU A 188 10.00 -27.35 6.25
N GLU A 189 10.14 -27.13 4.93
CA GLU A 189 10.88 -25.98 4.41
C GLU A 189 10.16 -24.67 4.72
N PHE A 190 8.81 -24.65 4.59
CA PHE A 190 7.99 -23.50 4.95
C PHE A 190 8.17 -23.09 6.40
N GLU A 191 8.10 -24.05 7.34
CA GLU A 191 8.28 -23.80 8.77
C GLU A 191 9.67 -23.25 9.11
N LYS A 192 10.70 -23.72 8.40
CA LYS A 192 12.10 -23.27 8.61
C LYS A 192 12.39 -21.90 8.02
N THR A 193 11.66 -21.47 7.01
CA THR A 193 11.88 -20.20 6.29
C THR A 193 10.80 -19.18 6.61
N ILE A 194 9.61 -19.33 6.03
CA ILE A 194 8.49 -18.38 6.18
C ILE A 194 7.96 -18.38 7.62
N GLY A 195 7.89 -19.55 8.26
CA GLY A 195 7.43 -19.74 9.64
C GLY A 195 8.49 -19.51 10.73
N ALA A 196 9.72 -19.14 10.36
CA ALA A 196 10.87 -19.10 11.29
C ALA A 196 10.63 -18.24 12.54
N TYR A 197 9.83 -17.20 12.44
CA TYR A 197 9.56 -16.25 13.53
C TYR A 197 8.22 -16.47 14.25
N ASN A 198 7.49 -17.57 13.96
CA ASN A 198 6.16 -17.84 14.50
C ASN A 198 6.06 -17.94 16.03
N ASN A 199 7.18 -18.20 16.69
CA ASN A 199 7.25 -18.37 18.15
C ASN A 199 7.85 -17.16 18.87
N TYR A 200 8.13 -16.07 18.16
CA TYR A 200 8.64 -14.86 18.76
C TYR A 200 7.56 -14.18 19.63
N SER A 201 7.98 -13.70 20.79
CA SER A 201 7.15 -12.80 21.62
C SER A 201 6.93 -11.45 20.92
N SER A 202 5.99 -10.68 21.42
CA SER A 202 5.70 -9.34 20.90
C SER A 202 6.96 -8.44 20.88
N ASP A 203 7.77 -8.49 21.93
CA ASP A 203 9.00 -7.67 22.01
C ASP A 203 10.08 -8.15 21.04
N GLU A 204 10.23 -9.46 20.85
CA GLU A 204 11.19 -10.02 19.91
C GLU A 204 10.85 -9.69 18.47
N ILE A 205 9.60 -9.90 18.07
CA ILE A 205 9.18 -9.61 16.69
C ILE A 205 9.21 -8.11 16.41
N LYS A 206 8.77 -7.28 17.34
CA LYS A 206 8.85 -5.82 17.21
C LYS A 206 10.28 -5.36 16.96
N LYS A 207 11.25 -5.89 17.70
CA LYS A 207 12.65 -5.52 17.56
C LYS A 207 13.21 -5.84 16.16
N ILE A 208 12.93 -7.03 15.60
CA ILE A 208 13.42 -7.40 14.27
C ILE A 208 12.67 -6.66 13.14
N VAL A 209 11.40 -6.29 13.36
CA VAL A 209 10.63 -5.44 12.44
C VAL A 209 11.22 -4.03 12.40
N GLU A 210 11.40 -3.38 13.55
CA GLU A 210 11.93 -2.02 13.65
C GLU A 210 13.39 -1.90 13.16
N SER A 211 14.18 -2.97 13.26
CA SER A 211 15.55 -3.02 12.71
C SER A 211 15.59 -3.26 11.18
N GLY A 212 14.46 -3.58 10.55
CA GLY A 212 14.39 -3.95 9.14
C GLY A 212 14.91 -5.37 8.83
N GLU A 213 15.21 -6.19 9.85
CA GLU A 213 15.60 -7.58 9.66
C GLU A 213 14.44 -8.45 9.18
N TYR A 214 13.21 -8.09 9.54
CA TYR A 214 12.01 -8.80 9.16
C TYR A 214 10.93 -7.83 8.63
N VAL A 215 10.41 -8.11 7.45
CA VAL A 215 9.29 -7.37 6.86
C VAL A 215 8.00 -8.12 7.20
N PRO A 216 7.13 -7.56 8.06
CA PRO A 216 5.90 -8.21 8.44
C PRO A 216 4.84 -8.10 7.33
N SER A 217 3.75 -8.85 7.49
CA SER A 217 2.54 -8.72 6.66
C SER A 217 2.00 -7.28 6.69
N TYR A 218 1.36 -6.85 5.62
CA TYR A 218 0.71 -5.54 5.52
C TYR A 218 -0.29 -5.27 6.65
N MET A 219 -0.88 -6.31 7.23
CA MET A 219 -1.78 -6.19 8.38
C MET A 219 -1.07 -5.67 9.64
N TRP A 220 0.26 -5.78 9.75
CA TRP A 220 1.03 -5.19 10.85
C TRP A 220 0.84 -3.67 10.92
N ASN A 221 1.07 -3.00 9.81
CA ASN A 221 0.90 -1.56 9.71
C ASN A 221 -0.57 -1.15 9.61
N GLN A 222 -1.42 -2.00 9.01
CA GLN A 222 -2.85 -1.76 8.97
C GLN A 222 -3.47 -1.72 10.37
N ASN A 223 -3.09 -2.63 11.26
CA ASN A 223 -3.56 -2.60 12.64
C ASN A 223 -3.07 -1.35 13.39
N GLY A 224 -1.83 -0.91 13.13
CA GLY A 224 -1.31 0.37 13.63
C GLY A 224 -2.15 1.56 13.15
N TRP A 225 -2.48 1.58 11.86
CA TRP A 225 -3.35 2.61 11.27
C TRP A 225 -4.75 2.61 11.91
N LEU A 226 -5.36 1.44 12.07
CA LEU A 226 -6.68 1.29 12.72
C LEU A 226 -6.65 1.75 14.18
N CYS A 227 -5.65 1.33 14.95
CA CYS A 227 -5.48 1.77 16.32
C CYS A 227 -5.31 3.30 16.41
N SER A 228 -4.47 3.88 15.56
CA SER A 228 -4.27 5.34 15.51
C SER A 228 -5.57 6.09 15.17
N LYS A 229 -6.33 5.59 14.18
CA LYS A 229 -7.61 6.20 13.77
C LYS A 229 -8.66 6.16 14.87
N LEU A 230 -8.68 5.09 15.65
CA LEU A 230 -9.65 4.85 16.72
C LEU A 230 -9.18 5.40 18.09
N GLY A 231 -7.94 5.87 18.20
CA GLY A 231 -7.35 6.32 19.46
C GLY A 231 -7.05 5.18 20.43
N LEU A 232 -6.72 3.99 19.92
CA LEU A 232 -6.36 2.81 20.71
C LEU A 232 -4.85 2.72 20.90
N HIS A 233 -4.42 2.13 22.03
CA HIS A 233 -3.01 1.96 22.38
C HIS A 233 -2.62 0.50 22.33
N ILE A 234 -1.69 0.15 21.42
CA ILE A 234 -1.20 -1.21 21.23
C ILE A 234 -0.34 -1.62 22.43
N THR A 235 -0.69 -2.74 23.08
CA THR A 235 0.08 -3.36 24.18
C THR A 235 0.90 -4.55 23.70
N SER A 236 0.41 -5.27 22.70
CA SER A 236 1.06 -6.46 22.16
C SER A 236 0.72 -6.59 20.66
N GLN A 237 1.72 -6.94 19.86
CA GLN A 237 1.51 -7.29 18.46
C GLN A 237 2.41 -8.48 18.08
N THR A 238 1.84 -9.51 17.51
CA THR A 238 2.55 -10.72 17.07
C THR A 238 2.10 -11.11 15.68
N GLN A 239 2.91 -11.91 15.00
CA GLN A 239 2.57 -12.45 13.68
C GLN A 239 2.87 -13.95 13.63
N LYS A 240 2.00 -14.70 12.93
CA LYS A 240 2.22 -16.10 12.57
C LYS A 240 1.98 -16.30 11.09
N CYS A 241 2.94 -16.95 10.41
CA CYS A 241 2.81 -17.35 9.02
C CYS A 241 2.52 -18.86 8.97
N LEU A 242 1.35 -19.23 8.46
CA LEU A 242 0.92 -20.61 8.31
C LEU A 242 0.84 -20.96 6.82
N PRO A 243 1.24 -22.17 6.40
CA PRO A 243 1.11 -22.58 5.00
C PRO A 243 -0.36 -22.74 4.62
N THR A 244 -0.72 -22.32 3.41
CA THR A 244 -1.94 -22.78 2.74
C THR A 244 -1.58 -24.01 1.92
N VAL A 245 -2.48 -25.00 1.86
CA VAL A 245 -2.26 -26.25 1.13
C VAL A 245 -3.50 -26.64 0.34
N CYS A 246 -3.34 -27.47 -0.69
CA CYS A 246 -4.45 -28.15 -1.36
C CYS A 246 -4.23 -29.68 -1.34
N ASP A 247 -5.28 -30.45 -1.56
CA ASP A 247 -5.28 -31.92 -1.51
C ASP A 247 -4.98 -32.57 -2.88
N HIS A 248 -4.73 -31.76 -3.90
CA HIS A 248 -4.38 -32.20 -5.26
C HIS A 248 -3.21 -31.35 -5.79
N ASP A 249 -2.65 -31.81 -6.91
CA ASP A 249 -1.58 -31.10 -7.62
C ASP A 249 -2.12 -29.83 -8.26
N LEU A 250 -1.45 -28.69 -8.03
CA LEU A 250 -1.85 -27.37 -8.52
C LEU A 250 -0.79 -26.81 -9.47
N GLU A 251 -1.17 -26.50 -10.71
CA GLU A 251 -0.26 -25.86 -11.66
C GLU A 251 -0.07 -24.38 -11.34
N SER A 252 1.17 -23.92 -11.35
CA SER A 252 1.51 -22.50 -11.25
C SER A 252 2.20 -22.02 -12.51
N SER A 253 1.55 -21.14 -13.24
CA SER A 253 2.11 -20.53 -14.45
C SER A 253 3.27 -19.60 -14.12
N THR A 254 3.22 -18.93 -12.98
CA THR A 254 4.24 -17.98 -12.53
C THR A 254 5.49 -18.67 -12.02
N LEU A 255 5.35 -19.76 -11.26
CA LEU A 255 6.50 -20.56 -10.81
C LEU A 255 7.05 -21.48 -11.89
N GLY A 256 6.25 -21.80 -12.93
CA GLY A 256 6.63 -22.65 -14.04
C GLY A 256 6.70 -24.15 -13.69
N PHE A 257 6.08 -24.56 -12.59
CA PHE A 257 5.98 -25.97 -12.16
C PHE A 257 4.67 -26.26 -11.45
N THR A 258 4.40 -27.56 -11.27
CA THR A 258 3.23 -28.05 -10.52
C THR A 258 3.54 -28.20 -9.04
N ILE A 259 2.83 -27.46 -8.19
CA ILE A 259 2.87 -27.62 -6.73
C ILE A 259 2.21 -28.95 -6.38
N LYS A 260 2.92 -29.82 -5.66
CA LYS A 260 2.41 -31.14 -5.29
C LYS A 260 1.39 -31.06 -4.16
N ALA A 261 0.40 -31.96 -4.21
CA ALA A 261 -0.59 -32.09 -3.12
C ALA A 261 0.10 -32.15 -1.76
N GLY A 262 -0.40 -31.37 -0.81
CA GLY A 262 0.16 -31.26 0.55
C GLY A 262 1.34 -30.31 0.71
N ASN A 263 1.94 -29.81 -0.36
CA ASN A 263 2.92 -28.72 -0.30
C ASN A 263 2.21 -27.36 -0.12
N ALA A 264 2.98 -26.35 0.29
CA ALA A 264 2.46 -25.00 0.45
C ALA A 264 2.06 -24.39 -0.90
N THR A 265 0.83 -23.89 -1.01
CA THR A 265 0.37 -23.08 -2.14
C THR A 265 0.63 -21.60 -1.94
N GLY A 266 1.02 -21.21 -0.74
CA GLY A 266 1.28 -19.86 -0.26
C GLY A 266 1.18 -19.79 1.26
N MET A 267 0.87 -18.60 1.80
CA MET A 267 0.78 -18.42 3.25
C MET A 267 -0.49 -17.68 3.71
N ARG A 268 -0.84 -17.92 4.97
CA ARG A 268 -1.69 -17.05 5.80
C ARG A 268 -0.78 -16.35 6.81
N ALA A 269 -0.62 -15.06 6.68
CA ALA A 269 0.11 -14.24 7.65
C ALA A 269 -0.89 -13.57 8.59
N ILE A 270 -1.04 -14.10 9.80
CA ILE A 270 -2.01 -13.66 10.81
C ILE A 270 -1.31 -12.71 11.77
N VAL A 271 -1.80 -11.50 11.90
CA VAL A 271 -1.35 -10.51 12.87
C VAL A 271 -2.37 -10.38 13.99
N THR A 272 -1.94 -10.67 15.22
CA THR A 272 -2.74 -10.47 16.43
C THR A 272 -2.26 -9.20 17.13
N THR A 273 -3.19 -8.28 17.40
CA THR A 273 -2.90 -7.02 18.11
C THR A 273 -3.83 -6.87 19.30
N GLU A 274 -3.27 -6.62 20.47
CA GLU A 274 -3.99 -6.35 21.70
C GLU A 274 -3.86 -4.87 22.07
N THR A 275 -4.90 -4.28 22.67
CA THR A 275 -4.92 -2.87 23.05
C THR A 275 -5.25 -2.69 24.54
N GLU A 276 -4.82 -1.56 25.12
CA GLU A 276 -5.14 -1.18 26.51
C GLU A 276 -6.65 -1.09 26.74
N GLU A 277 -7.41 -0.69 25.72
CA GLU A 277 -8.86 -0.53 25.76
C GLU A 277 -9.62 -1.86 25.69
N GLY A 278 -8.91 -2.98 25.56
CA GLY A 278 -9.46 -4.33 25.55
C GLY A 278 -10.08 -4.75 24.21
N ILE A 279 -9.90 -3.99 23.15
CA ILE A 279 -10.25 -4.39 21.78
C ILE A 279 -9.09 -5.17 21.18
N THR A 280 -9.37 -6.34 20.63
CA THR A 280 -8.36 -7.18 19.98
C THR A 280 -8.56 -7.21 18.46
N PHE A 281 -7.46 -7.27 17.72
CA PHE A 281 -7.46 -7.46 16.28
C PHE A 281 -6.84 -8.82 15.94
N GLU A 282 -7.48 -9.54 15.04
CA GLU A 282 -6.94 -10.73 14.40
C GLU A 282 -7.11 -10.55 12.90
N THR A 283 -6.04 -10.14 12.25
CA THR A 283 -6.09 -9.76 10.84
C THR A 283 -5.12 -10.60 10.03
N GLU A 284 -5.49 -10.97 8.82
CA GLU A 284 -4.65 -11.82 7.99
C GLU A 284 -4.58 -11.38 6.54
N CYS A 285 -3.41 -11.60 5.95
CA CYS A 285 -3.23 -11.67 4.50
C CYS A 285 -3.10 -13.13 4.10
N VAL A 286 -3.91 -13.59 3.16
CA VAL A 286 -3.87 -14.92 2.57
C VAL A 286 -3.43 -14.78 1.12
N GLY A 287 -2.12 -14.88 0.89
CA GLY A 287 -1.52 -14.85 -0.43
C GLY A 287 -1.12 -16.25 -0.86
N LYS A 288 -1.69 -16.74 -1.94
CA LYS A 288 -1.43 -18.10 -2.43
C LYS A 288 -1.66 -18.22 -3.93
N VAL A 289 -1.17 -19.28 -4.54
CA VAL A 289 -1.61 -19.69 -5.88
C VAL A 289 -3.06 -20.16 -5.77
N PHE A 290 -3.96 -19.55 -6.52
CA PHE A 290 -5.39 -19.86 -6.47
C PHE A 290 -5.73 -21.11 -7.25
N ASP A 291 -6.68 -21.87 -6.71
CA ASP A 291 -7.38 -22.94 -7.42
C ASP A 291 -8.53 -22.35 -8.29
N THR A 292 -9.13 -23.18 -9.11
CA THR A 292 -10.06 -22.80 -10.20
C THR A 292 -11.25 -21.92 -9.75
N ASP A 293 -11.78 -22.13 -8.54
CA ASP A 293 -12.97 -21.42 -8.01
C ASP A 293 -12.62 -20.32 -7.00
N GLU A 294 -11.34 -20.05 -6.78
CA GLU A 294 -10.91 -19.04 -5.83
C GLU A 294 -10.79 -17.68 -6.50
N PHE A 295 -10.95 -16.62 -5.70
CA PHE A 295 -10.87 -15.24 -6.17
C PHE A 295 -10.47 -14.31 -5.03
N ASP A 296 -9.97 -13.15 -5.38
CA ASP A 296 -9.63 -12.08 -4.44
C ASP A 296 -10.85 -11.70 -3.60
N LYS A 297 -10.64 -11.59 -2.30
CA LYS A 297 -11.70 -11.28 -1.33
C LYS A 297 -11.14 -10.44 -0.19
N ASN A 298 -11.94 -9.52 0.29
CA ASN A 298 -11.66 -8.76 1.49
C ASN A 298 -12.87 -8.83 2.43
N GLU A 299 -12.66 -9.25 3.67
CA GLU A 299 -13.72 -9.45 4.66
C GLU A 299 -13.30 -8.90 6.03
N TRP A 300 -14.21 -8.17 6.68
CA TRP A 300 -14.01 -7.61 8.01
C TRP A 300 -15.22 -7.90 8.87
N THR A 301 -15.01 -8.64 9.97
CA THR A 301 -16.04 -8.97 10.95
C THR A 301 -15.79 -8.23 12.24
N LEU A 302 -16.78 -7.50 12.70
CA LEU A 302 -16.81 -6.81 13.98
C LEU A 302 -17.60 -7.66 14.97
N TYR A 303 -16.97 -8.06 16.06
CA TYR A 303 -17.60 -8.78 17.16
C TYR A 303 -17.93 -7.80 18.27
N GLY A 304 -19.19 -7.80 18.72
CA GLY A 304 -19.69 -6.89 19.74
C GLY A 304 -21.21 -6.79 19.70
N GLU A 305 -21.76 -5.61 19.69
CA GLU A 305 -23.20 -5.38 19.62
C GLU A 305 -23.57 -4.40 18.51
N PRO A 306 -24.18 -4.92 17.41
CA PRO A 306 -24.30 -6.34 17.03
C PRO A 306 -23.01 -6.88 16.41
N ASN A 307 -22.89 -8.22 16.25
CA ASN A 307 -21.90 -8.79 15.34
C ASN A 307 -22.27 -8.44 13.89
N SER A 308 -21.30 -8.04 13.10
CA SER A 308 -21.57 -7.67 11.71
C SER A 308 -20.33 -7.87 10.82
N THR A 309 -20.56 -8.09 9.53
CA THR A 309 -19.50 -8.39 8.56
C THR A 309 -19.64 -7.50 7.31
N LEU A 310 -18.53 -6.92 6.88
CA LEU A 310 -18.36 -6.20 5.63
C LEU A 310 -17.54 -7.06 4.67
N VAL A 311 -18.03 -7.27 3.45
CA VAL A 311 -17.35 -8.10 2.43
C VAL A 311 -17.21 -7.34 1.12
N CYS A 312 -16.03 -7.42 0.52
CA CYS A 312 -15.76 -7.01 -0.85
C CYS A 312 -15.26 -8.22 -1.64
N ASN A 313 -16.04 -8.68 -2.62
CA ASN A 313 -15.69 -9.81 -3.47
C ASN A 313 -15.11 -9.31 -4.79
N LYS A 314 -14.10 -10.02 -5.30
CA LYS A 314 -13.45 -9.79 -6.60
C LYS A 314 -13.04 -8.32 -6.81
N PRO A 315 -12.32 -7.70 -5.85
CA PRO A 315 -11.86 -6.34 -6.03
C PRO A 315 -10.86 -6.27 -7.20
N ALA A 316 -11.01 -5.27 -8.06
CA ALA A 316 -9.98 -4.92 -9.03
C ALA A 316 -8.87 -4.12 -8.31
N THR A 317 -8.03 -4.80 -7.53
CA THR A 317 -7.13 -4.22 -6.52
C THR A 317 -6.20 -3.15 -7.10
N VAL A 318 -5.68 -3.36 -8.32
CA VAL A 318 -4.78 -2.41 -9.00
C VAL A 318 -5.50 -1.10 -9.30
N GLU A 319 -6.65 -1.17 -9.97
CA GLU A 319 -7.44 -0.01 -10.37
C GLU A 319 -8.01 0.72 -9.15
N LEU A 320 -8.45 -0.02 -8.14
CA LEU A 320 -8.98 0.54 -6.90
C LEU A 320 -7.89 1.25 -6.08
N THR A 321 -6.66 0.71 -6.04
CA THR A 321 -5.50 1.39 -5.46
C THR A 321 -5.24 2.71 -6.17
N CYS A 322 -5.15 2.68 -7.50
CA CYS A 322 -4.87 3.87 -8.29
C CYS A 322 -5.98 4.93 -8.17
N GLY A 323 -7.23 4.50 -8.18
CA GLY A 323 -8.38 5.40 -7.98
C GLY A 323 -8.37 6.06 -6.60
N THR A 324 -8.02 5.29 -5.55
CA THR A 324 -7.90 5.81 -4.19
C THR A 324 -6.83 6.89 -4.10
N ILE A 325 -5.63 6.64 -4.67
CA ILE A 325 -4.52 7.59 -4.69
C ILE A 325 -4.94 8.89 -5.38
N ILE A 326 -5.51 8.82 -6.57
CA ILE A 326 -5.90 10.03 -7.33
C ILE A 326 -6.95 10.84 -6.57
N ASN A 327 -7.94 10.18 -5.96
CA ASN A 327 -8.96 10.89 -5.18
C ASN A 327 -8.43 11.47 -3.85
N ARG A 328 -7.27 11.02 -3.35
CA ARG A 328 -6.59 11.56 -2.15
C ARG A 328 -5.69 12.77 -2.45
N ILE A 329 -5.36 13.05 -3.71
CA ILE A 329 -4.45 14.15 -4.06
C ILE A 329 -4.87 15.51 -3.48
N PRO A 330 -6.14 15.95 -3.53
CA PRO A 330 -6.53 17.21 -2.93
C PRO A 330 -6.28 17.26 -1.41
N GLN A 331 -6.58 16.17 -0.72
CA GLN A 331 -6.37 16.06 0.72
C GLN A 331 -4.88 16.04 1.09
N LEU A 332 -4.02 15.43 0.26
CA LEU A 332 -2.58 15.48 0.40
C LEU A 332 -2.05 16.91 0.31
N ILE A 333 -2.51 17.67 -0.70
CA ILE A 333 -2.08 19.06 -0.91
C ILE A 333 -2.49 19.96 0.26
N ASP A 334 -3.67 19.71 0.84
CA ASP A 334 -4.22 20.48 1.96
C ASP A 334 -3.72 20.00 3.34
N ALA A 335 -3.01 18.87 3.40
CA ALA A 335 -2.51 18.33 4.67
C ALA A 335 -1.33 19.18 5.20
N PRO A 336 -1.10 19.16 6.53
CA PRO A 336 0.06 19.83 7.11
C PRO A 336 1.36 19.17 6.67
N ALA A 337 2.43 19.96 6.60
CA ALA A 337 3.75 19.44 6.26
C ALA A 337 4.22 18.38 7.26
N GLY A 338 4.82 17.31 6.75
CA GLY A 338 5.33 16.17 7.52
C GLY A 338 5.03 14.83 6.87
N TYR A 339 5.36 13.74 7.56
CA TYR A 339 4.88 12.40 7.21
C TYR A 339 3.49 12.20 7.84
N VAL A 340 2.44 12.45 7.06
CA VAL A 340 1.06 12.47 7.55
C VAL A 340 0.30 11.27 6.99
N THR A 341 0.03 10.29 7.83
CA THR A 341 -0.71 9.08 7.47
C THR A 341 -2.21 9.34 7.33
N THR A 342 -2.89 8.59 6.50
CA THR A 342 -4.28 8.84 6.10
C THR A 342 -5.32 8.62 7.19
N ASP A 343 -4.95 8.03 8.32
CA ASP A 343 -5.77 8.00 9.54
C ASP A 343 -6.09 9.40 10.07
N LYS A 344 -5.24 10.40 9.76
CA LYS A 344 -5.43 11.81 10.10
C LYS A 344 -6.19 12.61 9.03
N TYR A 345 -6.39 12.02 7.84
CA TYR A 345 -7.10 12.69 6.75
C TYR A 345 -8.63 12.62 6.95
N PRO A 346 -9.39 13.52 6.32
CA PRO A 346 -10.83 13.36 6.12
C PRO A 346 -11.14 12.04 5.38
N TYR A 347 -12.41 11.61 5.43
CA TYR A 347 -12.84 10.46 4.63
C TYR A 347 -12.53 10.67 3.16
N ASN A 348 -12.12 9.59 2.46
CA ASN A 348 -11.89 9.63 1.03
C ASN A 348 -13.21 9.88 0.30
N ILE A 349 -13.18 10.75 -0.70
CA ILE A 349 -14.35 11.09 -1.53
C ILE A 349 -14.04 10.83 -2.99
N TYR A 350 -15.07 10.53 -3.76
CA TYR A 350 -14.95 10.48 -5.22
C TYR A 350 -14.93 11.91 -5.79
N CYS A 351 -13.79 12.30 -6.37
CA CYS A 351 -13.66 13.61 -7.05
C CYS A 351 -14.39 13.56 -8.40
N ILE A 352 -15.65 13.99 -8.41
CA ILE A 352 -16.47 14.02 -9.64
C ILE A 352 -16.06 15.17 -10.60
N LYS A 353 -15.48 16.23 -10.05
CA LYS A 353 -14.94 17.38 -10.78
C LYS A 353 -13.42 17.25 -10.91
N GLN A 354 -12.76 18.27 -11.48
CA GLN A 354 -11.32 18.34 -11.55
C GLN A 354 -10.69 18.44 -10.16
N LEU A 355 -9.48 17.86 -9.98
CA LEU A 355 -8.84 17.80 -8.67
C LEU A 355 -8.61 19.16 -8.02
N ASN A 356 -8.27 20.18 -8.82
CA ASN A 356 -8.07 21.54 -8.32
C ASN A 356 -9.31 22.18 -7.67
N GLU A 357 -10.52 21.72 -8.01
CA GLU A 357 -11.77 22.22 -7.40
C GLU A 357 -11.99 21.71 -5.97
N TYR A 358 -11.21 20.71 -5.54
CA TYR A 358 -11.25 20.14 -4.20
C TYR A 358 -10.07 20.60 -3.32
N VAL A 359 -9.07 21.26 -3.87
CA VAL A 359 -7.95 21.83 -3.11
C VAL A 359 -8.42 23.12 -2.44
N THR A 360 -8.28 23.19 -1.11
CA THR A 360 -8.73 24.33 -0.30
C THR A 360 -7.58 25.25 0.13
N SER A 361 -6.36 24.73 0.21
CA SER A 361 -5.16 25.54 0.43
C SER A 361 -4.82 26.33 -0.84
N LYS A 362 -4.77 27.63 -0.73
CA LYS A 362 -4.44 28.54 -1.84
C LYS A 362 -2.95 28.85 -1.86
#